data_b185c4014e8b218edfddf49073bfb288
#
_entry.id   b185c4014e8b218edfddf49073bfb288
#
_cell.length_a   1.000
_cell.length_b   1.000
_cell.length_c   1.000
_cell.angle_alpha   90.00
_cell.angle_beta   90.00
_cell.angle_gamma   90.00
#
_symmetry.space_group_name_H-M   'P 1'
#
loop_
_entity.id
_entity.type
_entity.pdbx_description
1 polymer ?
#
loop_
_entity_poly.entity_id
_entity_poly.type
_entity_poly.pdbx_seq_one_letter_code
_entity_poly.pdbx_strand_id
1 'polypeptide(L)'
;VDVHAQYACYEDITVLKWQDALVGELLLKTPAADVVIETFACDVPAEVRQWMMGKPIVWLNLEYLTAEAWVDDVHLLPSLQNNGVKKYFFCPGFSDKTGGGSYEQALMSQERPVSMEKQQQLRQQYGLPSFADSVHVYVFGYADAMWPKWLRMWMQGMQKTVVWLAQGGLLADLQTHFPELQALQQVGDKVILQRVTVCLVPFVAQSDFDDVLQAADVSVVRGEDSVLRALWQGRVFWWQIYRQEEHAHH
;
A
#
# COMPACT_ATOMS: atom_id res chain seq x y z
N VAL A 1 2.00 13.62 -0.66
CA VAL A 1 1.54 13.25 -2.01
C VAL A 1 0.46 14.23 -2.40
N ASP A 2 0.61 14.91 -3.55
CA ASP A 2 -0.43 15.78 -4.07
C ASP A 2 -1.54 14.91 -4.68
N VAL A 3 -2.63 14.75 -3.95
CA VAL A 3 -3.78 13.93 -4.36
C VAL A 3 -4.39 14.47 -5.67
N HIS A 4 -4.40 15.78 -5.88
CA HIS A 4 -4.91 16.37 -7.11
C HIS A 4 -4.06 15.98 -8.33
N ALA A 5 -2.74 15.97 -8.20
CA ALA A 5 -1.86 15.53 -9.28
C ALA A 5 -2.03 14.04 -9.59
N GLN A 6 -2.26 13.21 -8.56
CA GLN A 6 -2.46 11.76 -8.73
C GLN A 6 -3.73 11.43 -9.51
N TYR A 7 -4.81 12.19 -9.32
CA TYR A 7 -6.11 11.93 -9.97
C TYR A 7 -6.39 12.84 -11.18
N ALA A 8 -5.49 13.76 -11.51
CA ALA A 8 -5.65 14.66 -12.66
C ALA A 8 -5.73 13.95 -14.03
N CYS A 9 -5.33 12.68 -14.10
CA CYS A 9 -5.42 11.85 -15.30
C CYS A 9 -6.79 11.18 -15.52
N TYR A 10 -7.72 11.29 -14.58
CA TYR A 10 -9.05 10.68 -14.65
C TYR A 10 -10.09 11.77 -14.96
N GLU A 11 -10.52 11.86 -16.21
CA GLU A 11 -11.48 12.91 -16.66
C GLU A 11 -12.83 12.83 -15.96
N ASP A 12 -13.22 11.64 -15.51
CA ASP A 12 -14.53 11.38 -14.89
C ASP A 12 -14.51 11.51 -13.36
N ILE A 13 -13.36 11.87 -12.75
CA ILE A 13 -13.21 12.00 -11.30
C ILE A 13 -13.10 13.46 -10.89
N THR A 14 -14.01 13.90 -10.04
CA THR A 14 -13.92 15.21 -9.37
C THR A 14 -13.34 15.04 -7.97
N VAL A 15 -12.18 15.65 -7.71
CA VAL A 15 -11.52 15.63 -6.41
C VAL A 15 -11.81 16.93 -5.68
N LEU A 16 -12.38 16.85 -4.49
CA LEU A 16 -12.69 18.00 -3.63
C LEU A 16 -12.02 17.82 -2.27
N LYS A 17 -11.61 18.93 -1.69
CA LYS A 17 -11.22 18.93 -0.29
C LYS A 17 -12.48 18.84 0.57
N TRP A 18 -12.40 18.04 1.63
CA TRP A 18 -13.48 17.76 2.54
C TRP A 18 -14.13 19.02 3.16
N GLN A 19 -13.36 20.08 3.33
CA GLN A 19 -13.77 21.35 3.94
C GLN A 19 -14.19 22.42 2.92
N ASP A 20 -14.20 22.09 1.63
CA ASP A 20 -14.61 23.05 0.62
C ASP A 20 -16.11 23.34 0.71
N ALA A 21 -16.46 24.60 0.82
CA ALA A 21 -17.86 25.07 0.75
C ALA A 21 -18.55 24.62 -0.57
N LEU A 22 -17.77 24.28 -1.58
CA LEU A 22 -18.23 23.74 -2.86
C LEU A 22 -18.85 22.34 -2.77
N VAL A 23 -18.59 21.57 -1.69
CA VAL A 23 -19.17 20.22 -1.53
C VAL A 23 -20.70 20.31 -1.53
N GLY A 24 -21.28 21.23 -0.77
CA GLY A 24 -22.73 21.43 -0.74
C GLY A 24 -23.31 21.85 -2.09
N GLU A 25 -22.64 22.75 -2.82
CA GLU A 25 -23.08 23.19 -4.15
C GLU A 25 -22.98 22.07 -5.18
N LEU A 26 -21.92 21.27 -5.12
CA LEU A 26 -21.75 20.12 -6.00
C LEU A 26 -22.85 19.09 -5.77
N LEU A 27 -23.14 18.75 -4.51
CA LEU A 27 -24.18 17.80 -4.16
C LEU A 27 -25.55 18.23 -4.64
N LEU A 28 -25.87 19.55 -4.62
CA LEU A 28 -27.11 20.07 -5.17
C LEU A 28 -27.23 19.92 -6.70
N LYS A 29 -26.10 19.93 -7.41
CA LYS A 29 -26.01 19.79 -8.86
C LYS A 29 -25.82 18.35 -9.31
N THR A 30 -25.41 17.46 -8.40
CA THR A 30 -25.12 16.06 -8.71
C THR A 30 -26.43 15.27 -8.73
N PRO A 31 -26.72 14.50 -9.77
CA PRO A 31 -27.84 13.55 -9.74
C PRO A 31 -27.65 12.58 -8.56
N ALA A 32 -28.73 11.88 -8.20
CA ALA A 32 -28.64 10.90 -7.13
C ALA A 32 -27.54 9.89 -7.45
N ALA A 33 -26.60 9.71 -6.53
CA ALA A 33 -25.65 8.62 -6.62
C ALA A 33 -26.34 7.31 -6.24
N ASP A 34 -25.94 6.22 -6.86
CA ASP A 34 -26.39 4.87 -6.48
C ASP A 34 -25.70 4.38 -5.22
N VAL A 35 -24.44 4.77 -5.05
CA VAL A 35 -23.57 4.32 -3.96
C VAL A 35 -22.79 5.50 -3.39
N VAL A 36 -22.70 5.57 -2.07
CA VAL A 36 -21.74 6.41 -1.33
C VAL A 36 -20.79 5.50 -0.60
N ILE A 37 -19.49 5.69 -0.83
CA ILE A 37 -18.44 4.93 -0.14
C ILE A 37 -17.74 5.86 0.85
N GLU A 38 -17.82 5.51 2.11
CA GLU A 38 -17.00 6.05 3.19
C GLU A 38 -15.82 5.10 3.43
N THR A 39 -14.67 5.62 3.75
CA THR A 39 -13.49 4.79 4.06
C THR A 39 -13.10 4.97 5.52
N PHE A 40 -12.85 3.85 6.21
CA PHE A 40 -12.26 3.80 7.55
C PHE A 40 -13.05 4.61 8.59
N ALA A 41 -14.38 4.58 8.50
CA ALA A 41 -15.29 5.31 9.39
C ALA A 41 -14.90 6.80 9.56
N CYS A 42 -14.47 7.46 8.48
CA CYS A 42 -13.99 8.84 8.50
C CYS A 42 -15.08 9.90 8.78
N ASP A 43 -16.30 9.46 9.02
CA ASP A 43 -17.48 10.29 9.35
C ASP A 43 -17.81 11.34 8.28
N VAL A 44 -18.54 10.93 7.25
CA VAL A 44 -18.92 11.80 6.13
C VAL A 44 -19.56 13.11 6.60
N PRO A 45 -19.31 14.26 5.92
CA PRO A 45 -19.88 15.55 6.28
C PRO A 45 -21.39 15.54 6.47
N ALA A 46 -21.89 16.40 7.36
CA ALA A 46 -23.31 16.50 7.67
C ALA A 46 -24.15 16.80 6.40
N GLU A 47 -23.62 17.60 5.50
CA GLU A 47 -24.24 17.95 4.22
C GLU A 47 -24.43 16.74 3.33
N VAL A 48 -23.45 15.82 3.29
CA VAL A 48 -23.53 14.56 2.54
C VAL A 48 -24.58 13.65 3.18
N ARG A 49 -24.59 13.53 4.51
CA ARG A 49 -25.60 12.75 5.22
C ARG A 49 -27.01 13.27 4.98
N GLN A 50 -27.20 14.59 4.99
CA GLN A 50 -28.45 15.22 4.70
C GLN A 50 -28.88 15.03 3.23
N TRP A 51 -27.93 15.15 2.31
CA TRP A 51 -28.18 14.95 0.88
C TRP A 51 -28.63 13.51 0.56
N MET A 52 -28.15 12.51 1.29
CA MET A 52 -28.56 11.12 1.13
C MET A 52 -29.98 10.83 1.59
N MET A 53 -30.57 11.67 2.47
CA MET A 53 -31.88 11.41 3.06
C MET A 53 -32.98 11.25 1.99
N GLY A 54 -33.80 10.20 2.14
CA GLY A 54 -34.93 9.93 1.24
C GLY A 54 -34.53 9.47 -0.16
N LYS A 55 -33.27 9.24 -0.44
CA LYS A 55 -32.79 8.73 -1.73
C LYS A 55 -32.50 7.23 -1.67
N PRO A 56 -32.62 6.49 -2.77
CA PRO A 56 -32.32 5.08 -2.83
C PRO A 56 -30.79 4.83 -2.96
N ILE A 57 -30.05 5.30 -1.99
CA ILE A 57 -28.58 5.23 -1.96
C ILE A 57 -28.13 4.05 -1.11
N VAL A 58 -27.17 3.28 -1.59
CA VAL A 58 -26.42 2.32 -0.78
C VAL A 58 -25.22 3.04 -0.16
N TRP A 59 -25.15 3.08 1.16
CA TRP A 59 -24.02 3.64 1.89
C TRP A 59 -23.11 2.51 2.38
N LEU A 60 -21.91 2.44 1.85
CA LEU A 60 -20.88 1.47 2.26
C LEU A 60 -19.79 2.16 3.08
N ASN A 61 -19.42 1.59 4.20
CA ASN A 61 -18.18 1.91 4.88
C ASN A 61 -17.15 0.81 4.56
N LEU A 62 -16.10 1.18 3.85
CA LEU A 62 -14.98 0.31 3.57
C LEU A 62 -14.03 0.33 4.77
N GLU A 63 -13.93 -0.79 5.47
CA GLU A 63 -13.06 -0.99 6.61
C GLU A 63 -11.62 -1.38 6.20
N TYR A 64 -10.72 -1.39 7.16
CA TYR A 64 -9.36 -1.87 7.01
C TYR A 64 -9.33 -3.39 6.72
N LEU A 65 -8.31 -3.82 5.98
CA LEU A 65 -8.02 -5.24 5.84
C LEU A 65 -7.61 -5.82 7.19
N THR A 66 -8.28 -6.87 7.62
CA THR A 66 -7.97 -7.52 8.90
C THR A 66 -8.12 -9.03 8.83
N ALA A 67 -7.37 -9.74 9.69
CA ALA A 67 -7.49 -11.18 9.89
C ALA A 67 -8.25 -11.53 11.20
N GLU A 68 -8.83 -10.53 11.87
CA GLU A 68 -9.56 -10.75 13.12
C GLU A 68 -10.90 -11.45 12.89
N ALA A 69 -11.22 -12.43 13.74
CA ALA A 69 -12.39 -13.29 13.55
C ALA A 69 -13.73 -12.54 13.66
N TRP A 70 -13.79 -11.41 14.39
CA TRP A 70 -15.03 -10.65 14.57
C TRP A 70 -15.59 -10.06 13.28
N VAL A 71 -14.75 -9.84 12.26
CA VAL A 71 -15.19 -9.30 10.97
C VAL A 71 -16.12 -10.25 10.22
N ASP A 72 -16.02 -11.55 10.47
CA ASP A 72 -16.90 -12.56 9.90
C ASP A 72 -18.37 -12.37 10.30
N ASP A 73 -18.60 -11.75 11.45
CA ASP A 73 -19.93 -11.54 12.01
C ASP A 73 -20.52 -10.17 11.66
N VAL A 74 -19.70 -9.23 11.19
CA VAL A 74 -20.15 -7.85 10.91
C VAL A 74 -20.10 -7.47 9.43
N HIS A 75 -19.43 -8.23 8.59
CA HIS A 75 -19.35 -7.97 7.15
C HIS A 75 -20.74 -7.87 6.52
N LEU A 76 -21.00 -6.76 5.84
CA LEU A 76 -22.27 -6.42 5.19
C LEU A 76 -23.49 -6.38 6.13
N LEU A 77 -23.29 -6.30 7.44
CA LEU A 77 -24.42 -6.03 8.34
C LEU A 77 -24.90 -4.59 8.18
N PRO A 78 -26.23 -4.38 8.12
CA PRO A 78 -26.79 -3.05 8.04
C PRO A 78 -26.77 -2.34 9.39
N SER A 79 -26.35 -1.09 9.41
CA SER A 79 -26.47 -0.18 10.53
C SER A 79 -27.43 0.93 10.18
N LEU A 80 -28.50 1.08 10.96
CA LEU A 80 -29.45 2.18 10.80
C LEU A 80 -28.82 3.48 11.27
N GLN A 81 -28.83 4.46 10.40
CA GLN A 81 -28.33 5.78 10.70
C GLN A 81 -29.47 6.74 11.04
N ASN A 82 -29.18 7.80 11.81
CA ASN A 82 -30.16 8.80 12.21
C ASN A 82 -30.90 9.51 11.05
N ASN A 83 -30.29 9.49 9.85
CA ASN A 83 -30.88 10.02 8.62
C ASN A 83 -31.79 9.02 7.88
N GLY A 84 -32.01 7.81 8.45
CA GLY A 84 -32.84 6.77 7.85
C GLY A 84 -32.17 5.97 6.73
N VAL A 85 -30.94 6.30 6.34
CA VAL A 85 -30.17 5.56 5.35
C VAL A 85 -29.50 4.36 6.01
N LYS A 86 -29.50 3.22 5.34
CA LYS A 86 -28.78 2.02 5.81
C LYS A 86 -27.30 2.13 5.41
N LYS A 87 -26.44 2.06 6.40
CA LYS A 87 -24.98 1.95 6.21
C LYS A 87 -24.59 0.50 6.36
N TYR A 88 -23.79 -0.01 5.42
CA TYR A 88 -23.24 -1.37 5.45
C TYR A 88 -21.74 -1.31 5.67
N PHE A 89 -21.21 -2.22 6.47
CA PHE A 89 -19.77 -2.33 6.70
C PHE A 89 -19.19 -3.37 5.74
N PHE A 90 -18.36 -2.92 4.81
CA PHE A 90 -17.60 -3.81 3.95
C PHE A 90 -16.23 -4.04 4.59
N CYS A 91 -16.02 -5.23 5.08
CA CYS A 91 -14.78 -5.63 5.76
C CYS A 91 -13.93 -6.48 4.81
N PRO A 92 -12.82 -5.94 4.26
CA PRO A 92 -11.81 -6.77 3.62
C PRO A 92 -11.21 -7.75 4.62
N GLY A 93 -10.94 -8.98 4.17
CA GLY A 93 -10.43 -10.01 5.07
C GLY A 93 -9.99 -11.27 4.33
N PHE A 94 -9.62 -12.30 5.10
CA PHE A 94 -9.01 -13.52 4.57
C PHE A 94 -9.91 -14.76 4.71
N SER A 95 -11.16 -14.60 5.13
CA SER A 95 -12.13 -15.68 5.26
C SER A 95 -13.19 -15.62 4.16
N ASP A 96 -13.92 -16.73 3.96
CA ASP A 96 -15.04 -16.84 3.03
C ASP A 96 -16.24 -15.95 3.40
N LYS A 97 -16.25 -15.40 4.61
CA LYS A 97 -17.34 -14.56 5.13
C LYS A 97 -17.04 -13.07 5.03
N THR A 98 -15.88 -12.71 4.52
CA THR A 98 -15.43 -11.32 4.36
C THR A 98 -15.44 -10.88 2.91
N GLY A 99 -15.16 -9.61 2.64
CA GLY A 99 -15.10 -9.06 1.29
C GLY A 99 -13.88 -9.47 0.47
N GLY A 100 -12.97 -10.26 1.07
CA GLY A 100 -11.69 -10.60 0.45
C GLY A 100 -10.76 -9.39 0.32
N GLY A 101 -9.71 -9.53 -0.46
CA GLY A 101 -8.82 -8.44 -0.83
C GLY A 101 -9.23 -7.80 -2.15
N SER A 102 -9.12 -6.48 -2.24
CA SER A 102 -9.32 -5.79 -3.51
C SER A 102 -8.27 -6.23 -4.54
N TYR A 103 -8.68 -6.43 -5.78
CA TYR A 103 -7.78 -6.78 -6.87
C TYR A 103 -8.17 -6.05 -8.16
N GLU A 104 -7.18 -5.85 -9.01
CA GLU A 104 -7.40 -5.32 -10.34
C GLU A 104 -7.50 -6.48 -11.34
N GLN A 105 -8.55 -6.50 -12.18
CA GLN A 105 -8.77 -7.58 -13.14
C GLN A 105 -7.59 -7.75 -14.10
N ALA A 106 -6.92 -6.67 -14.46
CA ALA A 106 -5.71 -6.68 -15.28
C ALA A 106 -4.57 -7.52 -14.66
N LEU A 107 -4.54 -7.64 -13.35
CA LEU A 107 -3.54 -8.44 -12.65
C LEU A 107 -3.79 -9.95 -12.80
N MET A 108 -5.01 -10.39 -13.01
CA MET A 108 -5.37 -11.82 -13.14
C MET A 108 -4.92 -12.45 -14.47
N SER A 109 -4.72 -11.64 -15.50
CA SER A 109 -4.33 -12.10 -16.84
C SER A 109 -2.84 -12.24 -17.08
N GLN A 110 -2.01 -11.84 -16.13
CA GLN A 110 -0.55 -11.88 -16.26
C GLN A 110 0.03 -13.16 -15.69
N GLU A 111 1.04 -13.71 -16.36
CA GLU A 111 1.83 -14.83 -15.84
C GLU A 111 2.61 -14.42 -14.60
N ARG A 112 2.47 -15.17 -13.51
CA ARG A 112 3.10 -14.86 -12.23
C ARG A 112 3.58 -16.11 -11.50
N PRO A 113 4.74 -16.04 -10.86
CA PRO A 113 5.73 -14.96 -10.95
C PRO A 113 6.31 -14.85 -12.37
N VAL A 114 6.76 -13.66 -12.75
CA VAL A 114 7.36 -13.45 -14.08
C VAL A 114 8.64 -14.26 -14.27
N SER A 115 9.01 -14.55 -15.52
CA SER A 115 10.26 -15.25 -15.85
C SER A 115 11.50 -14.46 -15.40
N MET A 116 12.65 -15.15 -15.29
CA MET A 116 13.91 -14.50 -14.91
C MET A 116 14.33 -13.43 -15.92
N GLU A 117 14.07 -13.65 -17.21
CA GLU A 117 14.36 -12.68 -18.27
C GLU A 117 13.50 -11.42 -18.09
N LYS A 118 12.21 -11.60 -17.83
CA LYS A 118 11.30 -10.48 -17.59
C LYS A 118 11.69 -9.72 -16.32
N GLN A 119 12.05 -10.44 -15.25
CA GLN A 119 12.55 -9.85 -14.01
C GLN A 119 13.77 -8.97 -14.25
N GLN A 120 14.71 -9.43 -15.06
CA GLN A 120 15.91 -8.66 -15.41
C GLN A 120 15.58 -7.44 -16.26
N GLN A 121 14.62 -7.56 -17.19
CA GLN A 121 14.12 -6.41 -17.97
C GLN A 121 13.50 -5.35 -17.07
N LEU A 122 12.67 -5.75 -16.09
CA LEU A 122 12.09 -4.83 -15.12
C LEU A 122 13.17 -4.11 -14.28
N ARG A 123 14.21 -4.83 -13.84
CA ARG A 123 15.36 -4.22 -13.15
C ARG A 123 16.02 -3.13 -13.99
N GLN A 124 16.22 -3.38 -15.28
CA GLN A 124 16.77 -2.38 -16.20
C GLN A 124 15.82 -1.21 -16.43
N GLN A 125 14.55 -1.49 -16.67
CA GLN A 125 13.53 -0.47 -16.94
C GLN A 125 13.42 0.53 -15.79
N TYR A 126 13.45 0.06 -14.54
CA TYR A 126 13.32 0.90 -13.34
C TYR A 126 14.67 1.32 -12.73
N GLY A 127 15.77 1.09 -13.42
CA GLY A 127 17.10 1.47 -12.94
C GLY A 127 17.49 0.81 -11.61
N LEU A 128 16.99 -0.42 -11.37
CA LEU A 128 17.26 -1.16 -10.14
C LEU A 128 18.60 -1.89 -10.26
N PRO A 129 19.61 -1.56 -9.42
CA PRO A 129 20.93 -2.18 -9.50
C PRO A 129 20.85 -3.69 -9.31
N SER A 130 21.46 -4.43 -10.23
CA SER A 130 21.49 -5.90 -10.20
C SER A 130 22.92 -6.42 -10.18
N PHE A 131 23.20 -7.38 -9.31
CA PHE A 131 24.49 -8.00 -9.15
C PHE A 131 24.38 -9.52 -9.23
N ALA A 132 25.32 -10.15 -9.91
CA ALA A 132 25.36 -11.61 -10.02
C ALA A 132 25.50 -12.27 -8.64
N ASP A 133 24.94 -13.46 -8.50
CA ASP A 133 25.00 -14.27 -7.28
C ASP A 133 24.48 -13.54 -6.02
N SER A 134 23.51 -12.64 -6.20
CA SER A 134 22.91 -11.88 -5.11
C SER A 134 21.40 -12.05 -5.06
N VAL A 135 20.84 -12.02 -3.86
CA VAL A 135 19.39 -11.88 -3.64
C VAL A 135 19.04 -10.40 -3.59
N HIS A 136 18.06 -10.00 -4.37
CA HIS A 136 17.59 -8.61 -4.46
C HIS A 136 16.34 -8.43 -3.60
N VAL A 137 16.45 -7.59 -2.60
CA VAL A 137 15.39 -7.30 -1.63
C VAL A 137 14.89 -5.89 -1.84
N TYR A 138 13.64 -5.75 -2.26
CA TYR A 138 12.98 -4.43 -2.29
C TYR A 138 12.37 -4.14 -0.92
N VAL A 139 12.67 -2.98 -0.38
CA VAL A 139 12.22 -2.59 0.96
C VAL A 139 11.31 -1.37 0.88
N PHE A 140 10.03 -1.63 1.06
CA PHE A 140 9.00 -0.63 1.28
C PHE A 140 8.45 -0.80 2.71
N GLY A 141 9.16 -0.25 3.70
CA GLY A 141 8.92 -0.50 5.12
C GLY A 141 8.84 0.78 5.96
N TYR A 142 8.38 0.61 7.20
CA TYR A 142 8.45 1.65 8.23
C TYR A 142 9.80 1.59 8.95
N ALA A 143 10.27 2.72 9.49
CA ALA A 143 11.36 2.72 10.46
C ALA A 143 10.99 1.85 11.68
N ASP A 144 11.83 0.89 12.02
CA ASP A 144 11.61 -0.04 13.12
C ASP A 144 12.94 -0.61 13.64
N ALA A 145 13.00 -0.90 14.93
CA ALA A 145 14.17 -1.47 15.60
C ALA A 145 14.62 -2.85 15.05
N MET A 146 13.80 -3.53 14.25
CA MET A 146 14.17 -4.79 13.59
C MET A 146 15.15 -4.57 12.45
N TRP A 147 15.09 -3.45 11.73
CA TRP A 147 15.89 -3.20 10.54
C TRP A 147 17.40 -3.23 10.78
N PRO A 148 17.94 -2.53 11.81
CA PRO A 148 19.36 -2.63 12.12
C PRO A 148 19.80 -4.04 12.47
N LYS A 149 18.93 -4.84 13.11
CA LYS A 149 19.22 -6.24 13.43
C LYS A 149 19.26 -7.10 12.18
N TRP A 150 18.30 -6.97 11.27
CA TRP A 150 18.25 -7.70 10.02
C TRP A 150 19.43 -7.35 9.12
N LEU A 151 19.74 -6.09 8.99
CA LEU A 151 20.87 -5.67 8.18
C LEU A 151 22.19 -6.26 8.70
N ARG A 152 22.43 -6.25 10.03
CA ARG A 152 23.61 -6.91 10.64
C ARG A 152 23.62 -8.41 10.40
N MET A 153 22.47 -9.07 10.47
CA MET A 153 22.33 -10.50 10.20
C MET A 153 22.67 -10.81 8.73
N TRP A 154 22.19 -10.04 7.79
CA TRP A 154 22.52 -10.22 6.37
C TRP A 154 23.98 -9.92 6.05
N MET A 155 24.59 -8.92 6.71
CA MET A 155 26.03 -8.63 6.59
C MET A 155 26.88 -9.82 7.00
N GLN A 156 26.48 -10.57 8.01
CA GLN A 156 27.20 -11.75 8.54
C GLN A 156 26.81 -13.05 7.81
N GLY A 157 25.73 -13.04 7.05
CA GLY A 157 25.23 -14.20 6.32
C GLY A 157 26.14 -14.66 5.20
N MET A 158 25.86 -15.85 4.64
CA MET A 158 26.64 -16.38 3.51
C MET A 158 26.19 -15.79 2.17
N GLN A 159 24.92 -15.40 2.06
CA GLN A 159 24.31 -14.90 0.85
C GLN A 159 24.67 -13.41 0.62
N LYS A 160 25.07 -13.07 -0.60
CA LYS A 160 25.16 -11.67 -1.01
C LYS A 160 23.75 -11.09 -1.17
N THR A 161 23.49 -9.96 -0.58
CA THR A 161 22.17 -9.33 -0.59
C THR A 161 22.27 -7.91 -1.15
N VAL A 162 21.40 -7.59 -2.08
CA VAL A 162 21.21 -6.23 -2.60
C VAL A 162 19.91 -5.69 -2.04
N VAL A 163 19.97 -4.61 -1.30
CA VAL A 163 18.82 -3.95 -0.70
C VAL A 163 18.50 -2.72 -1.52
N TRP A 164 17.31 -2.69 -2.11
CA TRP A 164 16.77 -1.52 -2.78
C TRP A 164 15.91 -0.75 -1.79
N LEU A 165 16.29 0.46 -1.52
CA LEU A 165 15.65 1.33 -0.54
C LEU A 165 15.38 2.70 -1.17
N ALA A 166 14.15 3.19 -1.06
CA ALA A 166 13.81 4.54 -1.48
C ALA A 166 14.17 5.56 -0.38
N GLN A 167 14.34 6.82 -0.79
CA GLN A 167 14.54 7.91 0.17
C GLN A 167 13.33 8.04 1.10
N GLY A 168 13.57 8.23 2.39
CA GLY A 168 12.50 8.36 3.38
C GLY A 168 12.93 8.06 4.81
N GLY A 169 11.94 7.97 5.70
CA GLY A 169 12.17 7.82 7.14
C GLY A 169 12.96 6.57 7.52
N LEU A 170 12.78 5.45 6.80
CA LEU A 170 13.54 4.24 7.06
C LEU A 170 15.04 4.41 6.74
N LEU A 171 15.36 5.07 5.62
CA LEU A 171 16.77 5.37 5.30
C LEU A 171 17.38 6.27 6.37
N ALA A 172 16.66 7.33 6.78
CA ALA A 172 17.12 8.24 7.82
C ALA A 172 17.38 7.52 9.16
N ASP A 173 16.50 6.60 9.54
CA ASP A 173 16.70 5.76 10.73
C ASP A 173 17.92 4.86 10.59
N LEU A 174 18.08 4.15 9.48
CA LEU A 174 19.24 3.29 9.24
C LEU A 174 20.57 4.06 9.24
N GLN A 175 20.59 5.29 8.74
CA GLN A 175 21.77 6.16 8.77
C GLN A 175 22.23 6.50 10.19
N THR A 176 21.35 6.44 11.18
CA THR A 176 21.73 6.60 12.59
C THR A 176 22.47 5.39 13.17
N HIS A 177 22.18 4.21 12.62
CA HIS A 177 22.75 2.93 13.07
C HIS A 177 23.98 2.47 12.26
N PHE A 178 24.11 2.96 11.02
CA PHE A 178 25.17 2.64 10.06
C PHE A 178 25.67 3.93 9.43
N PRO A 179 26.72 4.55 9.98
CA PRO A 179 27.24 5.83 9.49
C PRO A 179 27.67 5.80 8.02
N GLU A 180 28.08 4.65 7.52
CA GLU A 180 28.46 4.45 6.12
C GLU A 180 27.30 4.78 5.15
N LEU A 181 26.06 4.55 5.59
CA LEU A 181 24.87 4.84 4.77
C LEU A 181 24.62 6.34 4.59
N GLN A 182 25.34 7.22 5.31
CA GLN A 182 25.31 8.66 5.06
C GLN A 182 25.78 9.03 3.64
N ALA A 183 26.50 8.13 2.98
CA ALA A 183 26.91 8.30 1.58
C ALA A 183 25.76 8.13 0.57
N LEU A 184 24.61 7.62 0.99
CA LEU A 184 23.40 7.51 0.15
C LEU A 184 22.65 8.84 0.15
N GLN A 185 22.93 9.70 -0.83
CA GLN A 185 22.38 11.05 -0.94
C GLN A 185 21.41 11.21 -2.11
N GLN A 186 21.64 10.50 -3.20
CA GLN A 186 20.86 10.59 -4.43
C GLN A 186 20.57 9.22 -5.03
N VAL A 187 19.52 9.14 -5.81
CA VAL A 187 19.16 7.91 -6.53
C VAL A 187 20.34 7.43 -7.38
N GLY A 188 20.65 6.14 -7.29
CA GLY A 188 21.82 5.52 -7.92
C GLY A 188 23.02 5.33 -6.99
N ASP A 189 23.06 6.03 -5.85
CA ASP A 189 24.11 5.79 -4.85
C ASP A 189 24.01 4.40 -4.27
N LYS A 190 25.16 3.82 -3.95
CA LYS A 190 25.26 2.51 -3.32
C LYS A 190 26.35 2.48 -2.26
N VAL A 191 26.08 1.75 -1.20
CA VAL A 191 27.05 1.49 -0.10
C VAL A 191 27.18 -0.01 0.11
N ILE A 192 28.40 -0.50 0.22
CA ILE A 192 28.70 -1.90 0.47
C ILE A 192 29.02 -2.07 1.96
N LEU A 193 28.20 -2.85 2.64
CA LEU A 193 28.37 -3.26 4.03
C LEU A 193 28.64 -4.76 4.05
N GLN A 194 29.90 -5.15 3.96
CA GLN A 194 30.31 -6.56 3.89
C GLN A 194 29.64 -7.33 2.72
N ARG A 195 28.63 -8.16 3.01
CA ARG A 195 27.87 -8.93 2.01
C ARG A 195 26.56 -8.28 1.56
N VAL A 196 26.26 -7.11 2.11
CA VAL A 196 25.07 -6.36 1.75
C VAL A 196 25.46 -5.13 0.94
N THR A 197 24.81 -4.93 -0.19
CA THR A 197 24.89 -3.68 -0.95
C THR A 197 23.56 -2.96 -0.81
N VAL A 198 23.55 -1.80 -0.15
CA VAL A 198 22.37 -0.94 -0.06
C VAL A 198 22.41 0.04 -1.21
N CYS A 199 21.35 0.08 -2.00
CA CYS A 199 21.23 0.95 -3.16
C CYS A 199 20.04 1.89 -2.97
N LEU A 200 20.25 3.19 -3.17
CA LEU A 200 19.18 4.15 -3.18
C LEU A 200 18.50 4.15 -4.54
N VAL A 201 17.22 3.74 -4.55
CA VAL A 201 16.42 3.59 -5.75
C VAL A 201 15.34 4.66 -5.84
N PRO A 202 14.81 4.96 -7.04
CA PRO A 202 13.75 5.97 -7.19
C PRO A 202 12.48 5.54 -6.45
N PHE A 203 11.72 6.52 -6.00
CA PHE A 203 10.35 6.31 -5.58
C PHE A 203 9.51 6.11 -6.83
N VAL A 204 8.79 5.00 -6.91
CA VAL A 204 7.97 4.67 -8.08
C VAL A 204 6.52 5.11 -7.90
N ALA A 205 5.84 5.39 -9.00
CA ALA A 205 4.40 5.64 -8.99
C ALA A 205 3.63 4.38 -8.58
N GLN A 206 2.40 4.56 -8.11
CA GLN A 206 1.53 3.44 -7.73
C GLN A 206 1.30 2.46 -8.89
N SER A 207 1.18 2.96 -10.11
CA SER A 207 1.04 2.15 -11.33
C SER A 207 2.22 1.22 -11.61
N ASP A 208 3.41 1.59 -11.17
CA ASP A 208 4.66 0.87 -11.45
C ASP A 208 5.09 -0.01 -10.27
N PHE A 209 4.38 0.06 -9.14
CA PHE A 209 4.76 -0.64 -7.91
C PHE A 209 4.76 -2.16 -8.09
N ASP A 210 3.80 -2.70 -8.83
CA ASP A 210 3.71 -4.13 -9.12
C ASP A 210 4.92 -4.64 -9.90
N ASP A 211 5.39 -3.87 -10.85
CA ASP A 211 6.58 -4.20 -11.64
C ASP A 211 7.84 -4.24 -10.77
N VAL A 212 7.96 -3.32 -9.81
CA VAL A 212 9.09 -3.32 -8.87
C VAL A 212 9.03 -4.51 -7.91
N LEU A 213 7.84 -4.90 -7.45
CA LEU A 213 7.66 -6.13 -6.68
C LEU A 213 8.08 -7.36 -7.49
N GLN A 214 7.73 -7.41 -8.79
CA GLN A 214 8.15 -8.50 -9.68
C GLN A 214 9.66 -8.49 -9.95
N ALA A 215 10.29 -7.32 -9.98
CA ALA A 215 11.73 -7.19 -10.18
C ALA A 215 12.56 -7.73 -9.00
N ALA A 216 12.01 -7.74 -7.79
CA ALA A 216 12.68 -8.23 -6.59
C ALA A 216 12.64 -9.78 -6.48
N ASP A 217 13.60 -10.36 -5.78
CA ASP A 217 13.56 -11.77 -5.38
C ASP A 217 12.74 -11.91 -4.09
N VAL A 218 12.86 -10.93 -3.21
CA VAL A 218 12.10 -10.81 -1.95
C VAL A 218 11.65 -9.38 -1.79
N SER A 219 10.44 -9.17 -1.31
CA SER A 219 9.92 -7.85 -1.01
C SER A 219 9.57 -7.71 0.46
N VAL A 220 9.88 -6.56 1.05
CA VAL A 220 9.30 -6.16 2.32
C VAL A 220 8.29 -5.07 2.04
N VAL A 221 7.05 -5.31 2.43
CA VAL A 221 5.93 -4.41 2.16
C VAL A 221 5.26 -3.98 3.44
N ARG A 222 4.57 -2.84 3.41
CA ARG A 222 3.85 -2.27 4.54
C ARG A 222 2.44 -1.86 4.13
N GLY A 223 1.57 -1.72 5.12
CA GLY A 223 0.18 -1.33 4.88
C GLY A 223 -0.61 -2.42 4.16
N GLU A 224 -1.83 -2.13 3.78
CA GLU A 224 -2.81 -3.12 3.31
C GLU A 224 -2.74 -3.35 1.80
N ASP A 225 -2.70 -2.26 1.02
CA ASP A 225 -2.62 -2.37 -0.44
C ASP A 225 -1.34 -3.06 -0.89
N SER A 226 -0.19 -2.70 -0.27
CA SER A 226 1.10 -3.29 -0.65
C SER A 226 1.19 -4.79 -0.33
N VAL A 227 0.57 -5.27 0.76
CA VAL A 227 0.55 -6.71 1.06
C VAL A 227 -0.34 -7.47 0.08
N LEU A 228 -1.50 -6.92 -0.28
CA LEU A 228 -2.36 -7.55 -1.28
C LEU A 228 -1.66 -7.63 -2.64
N ARG A 229 -0.97 -6.55 -3.06
CA ARG A 229 -0.17 -6.55 -4.28
C ARG A 229 0.95 -7.60 -4.23
N ALA A 230 1.68 -7.69 -3.11
CA ALA A 230 2.73 -8.69 -2.94
C ALA A 230 2.18 -10.14 -2.99
N LEU A 231 1.02 -10.40 -2.37
CA LEU A 231 0.31 -11.68 -2.47
C LEU A 231 -0.02 -12.03 -3.93
N TRP A 232 -0.58 -11.08 -4.68
CA TRP A 232 -0.92 -11.27 -6.09
C TRP A 232 0.29 -11.50 -6.99
N GLN A 233 1.48 -10.99 -6.63
CA GLN A 233 2.70 -11.20 -7.40
C GLN A 233 3.26 -12.63 -7.29
N GLY A 234 2.84 -13.41 -6.29
CA GLY A 234 3.28 -14.81 -6.12
C GLY A 234 4.76 -14.96 -5.77
N ARG A 235 5.42 -13.90 -5.29
CA ARG A 235 6.83 -13.91 -4.87
C ARG A 235 6.96 -13.93 -3.36
N VAL A 236 8.14 -14.23 -2.87
CA VAL A 236 8.45 -14.20 -1.44
C VAL A 236 8.37 -12.75 -0.95
N PHE A 237 7.61 -12.54 0.10
CA PHE A 237 7.53 -11.23 0.72
C PHE A 237 7.44 -11.35 2.25
N TRP A 238 7.76 -10.25 2.91
CA TRP A 238 7.54 -10.02 4.33
C TRP A 238 6.59 -8.84 4.50
N TRP A 239 5.55 -9.01 5.31
CA TRP A 239 4.62 -7.94 5.64
C TRP A 239 5.01 -7.30 6.97
N GLN A 240 5.40 -6.01 6.91
CA GLN A 240 5.61 -5.19 8.10
C GLN A 240 4.30 -4.50 8.46
N ILE A 241 3.57 -5.06 9.43
CA ILE A 241 2.35 -4.45 9.96
C ILE A 241 2.73 -3.20 10.74
N TYR A 242 1.96 -2.12 10.59
CA TYR A 242 2.17 -0.93 11.41
C TYR A 242 1.78 -1.21 12.87
N ARG A 243 2.53 -0.60 13.81
CA ARG A 243 2.24 -0.76 15.22
C ARG A 243 1.00 0.05 15.58
N GLN A 244 0.00 -0.60 16.14
CA GLN A 244 -1.11 0.06 16.83
C GLN A 244 -0.84 0.05 18.34
N GLU A 245 -1.32 1.08 19.03
CA GLU A 245 -1.12 1.22 20.49
C GLU A 245 -1.74 0.06 21.29
N GLU A 246 -2.77 -0.60 20.77
CA GLU A 246 -3.50 -1.70 21.41
C GLU A 246 -3.15 -3.09 20.84
N HIS A 247 -2.13 -3.24 20.03
CA HIS A 247 -1.78 -4.52 19.37
C HIS A 247 -2.95 -5.18 18.61
N ALA A 248 -3.90 -4.41 18.11
CA ALA A 248 -5.14 -4.88 17.49
C ALA A 248 -4.97 -5.76 16.24
N HIS A 249 -3.74 -5.93 15.74
CA HIS A 249 -3.42 -6.74 14.55
C HIS A 249 -2.45 -7.89 14.83
N HIS A 250 -2.26 -8.27 16.11
CA HIS A 250 -1.34 -9.36 16.49
C HIS A 250 -2.08 -10.60 16.93
#